data_6e87d849396e6ad4e7d4af38c715b630
#
_entry.id   6e87d849396e6ad4e7d4af38c715b630
#
_cell.length_a   1.000
_cell.length_b   1.000
_cell.length_c   1.000
_cell.angle_alpha   90.00
_cell.angle_beta   90.00
_cell.angle_gamma   90.00
#
_symmetry.space_group_name_H-M   'P 1'
#
loop_
_entity.id
_entity.type
_entity.pdbx_description
1 polymer ?
#
loop_
_entity_poly.entity_id
_entity_poly.type
_entity_poly.pdbx_seq_one_letter_code
_entity_poly.pdbx_strand_id
1 'polypeptide(L)'
;MQRECGSFFDTPADQTILSLNFTAPFLVPKALYQAPASQYLKMQQEVSDSDEVFEDELGDYIAIYSLPLNKTLPLRTTLQNPKFHHTYTLLYQYLAQSKSELPNQLLLHFCGNRMGFILVKDGKLFIVSELTYTTKEDAFYYVLHILQQQEARRNETELVVTGDAPDLKGIMQLLKRYLPHMRNVDKGMSVVDAKGQKESAAAYIQLIGIQ
;
A
#
# COMPACT_ATOMS: atom_id res chain seq x y z
N MET A 1 -0.21 7.68 22.57
CA MET A 1 0.04 8.42 21.32
C MET A 1 0.50 9.86 21.58
N GLN A 2 -0.24 10.75 22.26
CA GLN A 2 0.23 12.13 22.53
C GLN A 2 1.54 12.23 23.33
N ARG A 3 1.86 11.28 24.22
CA ARG A 3 3.11 11.31 25.04
C ARG A 3 4.38 10.96 24.26
N GLU A 4 4.28 10.28 23.13
CA GLU A 4 5.44 9.85 22.34
C GLU A 4 5.72 10.75 21.12
N CYS A 5 4.70 11.44 20.62
CA CYS A 5 4.81 12.31 19.43
C CYS A 5 4.92 13.81 19.79
N GLY A 6 4.84 14.18 21.09
CA GLY A 6 5.09 15.52 21.60
C GLY A 6 4.43 16.64 20.79
N SER A 7 5.21 17.67 20.46
CA SER A 7 4.76 18.86 19.72
C SER A 7 4.46 18.62 18.23
N PHE A 8 4.64 17.41 17.72
CA PHE A 8 4.37 17.13 16.30
C PHE A 8 2.91 17.42 15.94
N PHE A 9 1.96 17.06 16.82
CA PHE A 9 0.53 17.33 16.59
C PHE A 9 0.13 18.80 16.81
N ASP A 10 0.98 19.59 17.43
CA ASP A 10 0.74 21.02 17.68
C ASP A 10 1.29 21.89 16.54
N THR A 11 2.04 21.29 15.60
CA THR A 11 2.57 22.00 14.44
C THR A 11 1.47 22.22 13.40
N PRO A 12 1.14 23.47 13.03
CA PRO A 12 0.17 23.74 12.00
C PRO A 12 0.60 23.08 10.67
N ALA A 13 -0.33 22.35 10.05
CA ALA A 13 -0.15 21.77 8.73
C ALA A 13 -1.33 22.17 7.84
N ASP A 14 -1.05 22.53 6.59
CA ASP A 14 -2.11 22.87 5.62
C ASP A 14 -3.01 21.66 5.35
N GLN A 15 -2.43 20.46 5.39
CA GLN A 15 -3.14 19.21 5.19
C GLN A 15 -2.48 18.07 5.99
N THR A 16 -3.32 17.23 6.60
CA THR A 16 -2.89 15.97 7.22
C THR A 16 -3.41 14.80 6.42
N ILE A 17 -2.52 13.91 5.99
CA ILE A 17 -2.87 12.67 5.28
C ILE A 17 -2.55 11.49 6.16
N LEU A 18 -3.53 10.60 6.33
CA LEU A 18 -3.40 9.36 7.07
C LEU A 18 -3.43 8.17 6.10
N SER A 19 -2.31 7.47 6.04
CA SER A 19 -2.20 6.20 5.34
C SER A 19 -2.75 5.08 6.22
N LEU A 20 -3.78 4.40 5.74
CA LEU A 20 -4.48 3.35 6.47
C LEU A 20 -4.11 1.98 5.91
N ASN A 21 -3.38 1.20 6.72
CA ASN A 21 -2.92 -0.13 6.33
C ASN A 21 -3.80 -1.24 6.95
N PHE A 22 -4.83 -1.62 6.21
CA PHE A 22 -5.72 -2.74 6.54
C PHE A 22 -5.62 -3.84 5.49
N THR A 23 -6.60 -4.75 5.50
CA THR A 23 -6.80 -5.71 4.40
C THR A 23 -6.99 -4.96 3.06
N ALA A 24 -6.64 -5.62 1.96
CA ALA A 24 -6.80 -5.01 0.63
C ALA A 24 -8.21 -4.45 0.43
N PRO A 25 -8.35 -3.28 -0.20
CA PRO A 25 -9.65 -2.66 -0.43
C PRO A 25 -10.45 -3.44 -1.45
N PHE A 26 -11.78 -3.30 -1.40
CA PHE A 26 -12.65 -3.81 -2.45
C PHE A 26 -12.57 -2.91 -3.68
N LEU A 27 -12.25 -3.48 -4.84
CA LEU A 27 -12.08 -2.72 -6.07
C LEU A 27 -13.33 -2.83 -6.95
N VAL A 28 -13.92 -1.70 -7.30
CA VAL A 28 -15.02 -1.61 -8.26
C VAL A 28 -14.55 -0.83 -9.49
N PRO A 29 -14.68 -1.37 -10.71
CA PRO A 29 -14.41 -0.59 -11.91
C PRO A 29 -15.22 0.71 -11.93
N LYS A 30 -14.60 1.86 -12.21
CA LYS A 30 -15.28 3.16 -12.26
C LYS A 30 -16.51 3.15 -13.18
N ALA A 31 -16.42 2.43 -14.31
CA ALA A 31 -17.51 2.30 -15.27
C ALA A 31 -18.75 1.55 -14.71
N LEU A 32 -18.58 0.76 -13.66
CA LEU A 32 -19.64 -0.02 -13.01
C LEU A 32 -20.01 0.52 -11.62
N TYR A 33 -19.27 1.53 -11.15
CA TYR A 33 -19.49 2.08 -9.83
C TYR A 33 -20.78 2.90 -9.75
N GLN A 34 -21.62 2.56 -8.78
CA GLN A 34 -22.85 3.28 -8.44
C GLN A 34 -22.89 3.48 -6.92
N ALA A 35 -23.11 4.68 -6.46
CA ALA A 35 -23.26 4.97 -5.03
C ALA A 35 -24.54 4.32 -4.46
N PRO A 36 -24.59 3.97 -3.17
CA PRO A 36 -23.56 4.19 -2.16
C PRO A 36 -22.54 3.05 -2.09
N ALA A 37 -21.28 3.38 -1.80
CA ALA A 37 -20.16 2.45 -1.66
C ALA A 37 -20.40 1.31 -0.66
N SER A 38 -21.15 1.57 0.40
CA SER A 38 -21.46 0.58 1.44
C SER A 38 -22.16 -0.68 0.90
N GLN A 39 -22.88 -0.58 -0.23
CA GLN A 39 -23.54 -1.74 -0.84
C GLN A 39 -22.51 -2.76 -1.37
N TYR A 40 -21.40 -2.28 -1.94
CA TYR A 40 -20.34 -3.15 -2.45
C TYR A 40 -19.60 -3.88 -1.32
N LEU A 41 -19.31 -3.21 -0.21
CA LEU A 41 -18.67 -3.85 0.93
C LEU A 41 -19.54 -4.93 1.55
N LYS A 42 -20.86 -4.71 1.65
CA LYS A 42 -21.82 -5.70 2.18
C LYS A 42 -21.89 -6.98 1.35
N MET A 43 -21.44 -6.97 0.09
CA MET A 43 -21.34 -8.18 -0.74
C MET A 43 -20.16 -9.07 -0.34
N GLN A 44 -19.13 -8.51 0.29
CA GLN A 44 -17.88 -9.21 0.57
C GLN A 44 -17.68 -9.50 2.06
N GLN A 45 -18.15 -8.61 2.92
CA GLN A 45 -17.93 -8.69 4.36
C GLN A 45 -19.11 -8.11 5.15
N GLU A 46 -19.19 -8.49 6.42
CA GLU A 46 -20.09 -7.81 7.34
C GLU A 46 -19.57 -6.39 7.61
N VAL A 47 -20.40 -5.40 7.34
CA VAL A 47 -20.13 -3.98 7.61
C VAL A 47 -21.08 -3.56 8.72
N SER A 48 -20.53 -3.15 9.85
CA SER A 48 -21.32 -2.62 10.95
C SER A 48 -21.93 -1.26 10.57
N ASP A 49 -23.13 -0.98 11.07
CA ASP A 49 -23.76 0.34 10.93
C ASP A 49 -22.94 1.46 11.58
N SER A 50 -22.00 1.10 12.48
CA SER A 50 -21.05 2.02 13.11
C SER A 50 -19.75 2.21 12.30
N ASP A 51 -19.60 1.55 11.16
CA ASP A 51 -18.40 1.69 10.34
C ASP A 51 -18.54 2.87 9.38
N GLU A 52 -17.47 3.65 9.31
CA GLU A 52 -17.32 4.71 8.32
C GLU A 52 -16.75 4.11 7.03
N VAL A 53 -17.43 4.35 5.89
CA VAL A 53 -17.01 3.85 4.58
C VAL A 53 -16.24 4.93 3.85
N PHE A 54 -15.13 4.53 3.24
CA PHE A 54 -14.22 5.37 2.49
C PHE A 54 -14.11 4.90 1.05
N GLU A 55 -13.81 5.85 0.18
CA GLU A 55 -13.61 5.66 -1.24
C GLU A 55 -12.33 6.37 -1.68
N ASP A 56 -11.47 5.66 -2.39
CA ASP A 56 -10.29 6.23 -3.03
C ASP A 56 -10.30 5.92 -4.53
N GLU A 57 -9.76 6.83 -5.32
CA GLU A 57 -9.52 6.55 -6.73
C GLU A 57 -8.22 5.77 -6.92
N LEU A 58 -8.30 4.63 -7.60
CA LEU A 58 -7.18 3.74 -7.87
C LEU A 58 -7.13 3.37 -9.36
N GLY A 59 -6.54 4.22 -10.18
CA GLY A 59 -6.56 4.05 -11.64
C GLY A 59 -7.99 4.06 -12.21
N ASP A 60 -8.36 2.98 -12.90
CA ASP A 60 -9.70 2.79 -13.46
C ASP A 60 -10.71 2.20 -12.46
N TYR A 61 -10.34 2.14 -11.17
CA TYR A 61 -11.15 1.55 -10.10
C TYR A 61 -11.44 2.57 -9.00
N ILE A 62 -12.53 2.31 -8.26
CA ILE A 62 -12.78 2.88 -6.94
C ILE A 62 -12.41 1.83 -5.92
N ALA A 63 -11.50 2.18 -5.02
CA ALA A 63 -11.10 1.37 -3.88
C ALA A 63 -12.00 1.71 -2.70
N ILE A 64 -12.78 0.74 -2.23
CA ILE A 64 -13.76 0.90 -1.16
C ILE A 64 -13.27 0.13 0.07
N TYR A 65 -13.30 0.78 1.22
CA TYR A 65 -12.92 0.18 2.49
C TYR A 65 -13.69 0.81 3.65
N SER A 66 -13.73 0.16 4.79
CA SER A 66 -14.41 0.68 5.97
C SER A 66 -13.55 0.61 7.22
N LEU A 67 -13.86 1.48 8.16
CA LEU A 67 -13.25 1.55 9.47
C LEU A 67 -14.29 1.76 10.54
N PRO A 68 -14.14 1.11 11.69
CA PRO A 68 -14.95 1.40 12.85
C PRO A 68 -14.83 2.87 13.25
N LEU A 69 -15.95 3.55 13.47
CA LEU A 69 -16.02 4.97 13.85
C LEU A 69 -15.20 5.26 15.12
N ASN A 70 -15.12 4.32 16.04
CA ASN A 70 -14.32 4.44 17.26
C ASN A 70 -12.80 4.54 16.98
N LYS A 71 -12.34 4.20 15.77
CA LYS A 71 -10.95 4.36 15.31
C LYS A 71 -10.73 5.69 14.60
N THR A 72 -11.70 6.14 13.80
CA THR A 72 -11.59 7.37 13.01
C THR A 72 -11.88 8.62 13.82
N LEU A 73 -12.85 8.58 14.71
CA LEU A 73 -13.25 9.73 15.52
C LEU A 73 -12.11 10.33 16.38
N PRO A 74 -11.30 9.55 17.14
CA PRO A 74 -10.15 10.11 17.87
C PRO A 74 -9.12 10.76 16.94
N LEU A 75 -8.93 10.23 15.74
CA LEU A 75 -7.99 10.82 14.76
C LEU A 75 -8.51 12.16 14.23
N ARG A 76 -9.82 12.25 13.92
CA ARG A 76 -10.45 13.51 13.48
C ARG A 76 -10.45 14.59 14.53
N THR A 77 -10.56 14.21 15.82
CA THR A 77 -10.54 15.18 16.93
C THR A 77 -9.13 15.64 17.30
N THR A 78 -8.11 14.83 17.02
CA THR A 78 -6.72 15.15 17.37
C THR A 78 -5.99 15.87 16.23
N LEU A 79 -6.32 15.53 14.98
CA LEU A 79 -5.64 16.04 13.79
C LEU A 79 -6.47 17.11 13.10
N GLN A 80 -5.82 18.10 12.53
CA GLN A 80 -6.48 19.15 11.76
C GLN A 80 -6.86 18.62 10.39
N ASN A 81 -8.17 18.54 10.11
CA ASN A 81 -8.75 18.15 8.80
C ASN A 81 -8.07 16.93 8.13
N PRO A 82 -8.00 15.77 8.83
CA PRO A 82 -7.29 14.62 8.29
C PRO A 82 -8.02 14.04 7.07
N LYS A 83 -7.27 13.80 5.99
CA LYS A 83 -7.71 12.97 4.86
C LYS A 83 -7.24 11.55 5.07
N PHE A 84 -8.16 10.61 4.89
CA PHE A 84 -7.86 9.19 5.01
C PHE A 84 -7.68 8.60 3.63
N HIS A 85 -6.57 7.91 3.42
CA HIS A 85 -6.32 7.13 2.20
C HIS A 85 -5.88 5.71 2.54
N HIS A 86 -6.31 4.75 1.75
CA HIS A 86 -5.82 3.40 1.86
C HIS A 86 -4.34 3.34 1.46
N THR A 87 -3.53 2.58 2.19
CA THR A 87 -2.10 2.44 1.89
C THR A 87 -1.86 2.03 0.43
N TYR A 88 -2.67 1.11 -0.12
CA TYR A 88 -2.51 0.69 -1.51
C TYR A 88 -2.83 1.78 -2.53
N THR A 89 -3.68 2.75 -2.20
CA THR A 89 -3.92 3.93 -3.05
C THR A 89 -2.65 4.76 -3.17
N LEU A 90 -2.01 5.04 -2.06
CA LEU A 90 -0.77 5.83 -2.02
C LEU A 90 0.38 5.09 -2.70
N LEU A 91 0.50 3.78 -2.49
CA LEU A 91 1.50 2.93 -3.15
C LEU A 91 1.28 2.86 -4.67
N TYR A 92 0.03 2.78 -5.12
CA TYR A 92 -0.28 2.83 -6.55
C TYR A 92 0.06 4.19 -7.17
N GLN A 93 -0.26 5.29 -6.49
CA GLN A 93 0.11 6.64 -6.93
C GLN A 93 1.63 6.76 -7.11
N TYR A 94 2.40 6.22 -6.16
CA TYR A 94 3.85 6.14 -6.27
C TYR A 94 4.30 5.35 -7.52
N LEU A 95 3.70 4.19 -7.80
CA LEU A 95 4.00 3.43 -9.01
C LEU A 95 3.64 4.20 -10.28
N ALA A 96 2.48 4.83 -10.32
CA ALA A 96 1.97 5.57 -11.48
C ALA A 96 2.86 6.79 -11.82
N GLN A 97 3.43 7.44 -10.81
CA GLN A 97 4.37 8.55 -11.00
C GLN A 97 5.76 8.07 -11.43
N SER A 98 6.14 6.85 -11.07
CA SER A 98 7.44 6.28 -11.38
C SER A 98 7.38 5.54 -12.73
N LYS A 99 8.02 6.12 -13.76
CA LYS A 99 8.10 5.49 -15.07
C LYS A 99 8.97 4.23 -15.01
N SER A 100 8.47 3.13 -15.53
CA SER A 100 9.23 1.91 -15.82
C SER A 100 9.40 1.76 -17.33
N GLU A 101 10.56 1.26 -17.75
CA GLU A 101 10.80 0.87 -19.15
C GLU A 101 10.21 -0.52 -19.45
N LEU A 102 9.82 -1.27 -18.42
CA LEU A 102 9.27 -2.60 -18.54
C LEU A 102 7.73 -2.57 -18.55
N PRO A 103 7.06 -3.48 -19.27
CA PRO A 103 5.62 -3.50 -19.40
C PRO A 103 4.91 -3.81 -18.08
N ASN A 104 5.58 -4.54 -17.17
CA ASN A 104 4.98 -4.93 -15.90
C ASN A 104 5.74 -4.29 -14.73
N GLN A 105 5.00 -3.80 -13.74
CA GLN A 105 5.51 -3.36 -12.45
C GLN A 105 4.80 -4.12 -11.34
N LEU A 106 5.55 -4.82 -10.50
CA LEU A 106 5.05 -5.49 -9.32
C LEU A 106 5.58 -4.79 -8.07
N LEU A 107 4.69 -4.17 -7.30
CA LEU A 107 5.02 -3.65 -5.98
C LEU A 107 4.59 -4.66 -4.93
N LEU A 108 5.52 -4.99 -4.04
CA LEU A 108 5.29 -5.77 -2.82
C LEU A 108 5.38 -4.84 -1.61
N HIS A 109 4.35 -4.86 -0.78
CA HIS A 109 4.32 -4.11 0.48
C HIS A 109 4.22 -5.08 1.65
N PHE A 110 5.26 -5.08 2.49
CA PHE A 110 5.32 -5.94 3.66
C PHE A 110 4.87 -5.20 4.92
N CYS A 111 4.04 -5.86 5.72
CA CYS A 111 3.62 -5.39 7.03
C CYS A 111 3.58 -6.58 8.01
N GLY A 112 4.70 -6.84 8.67
CA GLY A 112 4.89 -8.04 9.47
C GLY A 112 4.82 -9.32 8.63
N ASN A 113 3.82 -10.17 8.89
CA ASN A 113 3.57 -11.41 8.15
C ASN A 113 2.54 -11.26 7.01
N ARG A 114 2.10 -10.06 6.70
CA ARG A 114 1.24 -9.76 5.56
C ARG A 114 2.07 -9.21 4.42
N MET A 115 1.76 -9.64 3.22
CA MET A 115 2.35 -9.17 1.98
C MET A 115 1.24 -8.72 1.03
N GLY A 116 1.13 -7.43 0.85
CA GLY A 116 0.30 -6.83 -0.17
C GLY A 116 1.04 -6.75 -1.50
N PHE A 117 0.30 -6.80 -2.60
CA PHE A 117 0.89 -6.63 -3.91
C PHE A 117 -0.03 -5.83 -4.84
N ILE A 118 0.62 -5.02 -5.66
CA ILE A 118 0.03 -4.24 -6.74
C ILE A 118 0.74 -4.63 -8.02
N LEU A 119 0.01 -5.17 -8.99
CA LEU A 119 0.53 -5.43 -10.32
C LEU A 119 -0.07 -4.41 -11.30
N VAL A 120 0.82 -3.71 -12.00
CA VAL A 120 0.51 -2.82 -13.11
C VAL A 120 1.04 -3.44 -14.38
N LYS A 121 0.21 -3.53 -15.44
CA LYS A 121 0.59 -4.03 -16.76
C LYS A 121 0.29 -2.95 -17.79
N ASP A 122 1.27 -2.61 -18.61
CA ASP A 122 1.16 -1.58 -19.64
C ASP A 122 0.57 -0.24 -19.10
N GLY A 123 1.00 0.14 -17.90
CA GLY A 123 0.57 1.36 -17.21
C GLY A 123 -0.83 1.30 -16.58
N LYS A 124 -1.52 0.15 -16.65
CA LYS A 124 -2.86 -0.03 -16.06
C LYS A 124 -2.81 -0.91 -14.83
N LEU A 125 -3.56 -0.53 -13.82
CA LEU A 125 -3.76 -1.38 -12.64
C LEU A 125 -4.43 -2.69 -13.06
N PHE A 126 -3.80 -3.81 -12.69
CA PHE A 126 -4.28 -5.14 -13.04
C PHE A 126 -4.82 -5.91 -11.83
N ILE A 127 -4.11 -5.85 -10.71
CA ILE A 127 -4.54 -6.49 -9.46
C ILE A 127 -3.98 -5.76 -8.24
N VAL A 128 -4.79 -5.69 -7.20
CA VAL A 128 -4.38 -5.38 -5.82
C VAL A 128 -4.90 -6.49 -4.94
N SER A 129 -4.04 -7.08 -4.13
CA SER A 129 -4.46 -8.10 -3.17
C SER A 129 -3.46 -8.19 -2.02
N GLU A 130 -3.78 -8.99 -1.02
CA GLU A 130 -2.96 -9.23 0.15
C GLU A 130 -3.00 -10.71 0.53
N LEU A 131 -1.87 -11.22 0.97
CA LEU A 131 -1.70 -12.58 1.45
C LEU A 131 -0.95 -12.57 2.79
N THR A 132 -1.24 -13.52 3.65
CA THR A 132 -0.40 -13.84 4.80
C THR A 132 0.59 -14.93 4.43
N TYR A 133 1.81 -14.83 4.97
CA TYR A 133 2.86 -15.81 4.79
C TYR A 133 3.47 -16.17 6.14
N THR A 134 4.07 -17.34 6.25
CA THR A 134 4.69 -17.83 7.48
C THR A 134 6.22 -17.86 7.34
N THR A 135 6.72 -18.22 6.17
CA THR A 135 8.15 -18.33 5.87
C THR A 135 8.52 -17.44 4.69
N LYS A 136 9.81 -17.13 4.55
CA LYS A 136 10.31 -16.41 3.37
C LYS A 136 10.09 -17.19 2.08
N GLU A 137 10.10 -18.51 2.17
CA GLU A 137 9.82 -19.41 1.07
C GLU A 137 8.37 -19.30 0.62
N ASP A 138 7.42 -19.15 1.55
CA ASP A 138 6.00 -18.91 1.22
C ASP A 138 5.84 -17.58 0.48
N ALA A 139 6.44 -16.51 1.03
CA ALA A 139 6.38 -15.18 0.37
C ALA A 139 6.96 -15.24 -1.05
N PHE A 140 8.10 -15.90 -1.22
CA PHE A 140 8.73 -16.12 -2.51
C PHE A 140 7.85 -16.92 -3.47
N TYR A 141 7.26 -18.03 -2.99
CA TYR A 141 6.34 -18.85 -3.78
C TYR A 141 5.14 -18.04 -4.27
N TYR A 142 4.50 -17.27 -3.37
CA TYR A 142 3.35 -16.46 -3.74
C TYR A 142 3.68 -15.42 -4.80
N VAL A 143 4.84 -14.78 -4.73
CA VAL A 143 5.28 -13.82 -5.76
C VAL A 143 5.40 -14.49 -7.13
N LEU A 144 6.05 -15.65 -7.19
CA LEU A 144 6.18 -16.38 -8.46
C LEU A 144 4.82 -16.88 -8.97
N HIS A 145 3.96 -17.33 -8.08
CA HIS A 145 2.62 -17.81 -8.41
C HIS A 145 1.75 -16.68 -9.00
N ILE A 146 1.78 -15.50 -8.39
CA ILE A 146 1.07 -14.32 -8.91
C ILE A 146 1.56 -13.96 -10.31
N LEU A 147 2.87 -13.89 -10.52
CA LEU A 147 3.43 -13.59 -11.84
C LEU A 147 3.01 -14.63 -12.89
N GLN A 148 3.03 -15.90 -12.53
CA GLN A 148 2.60 -16.98 -13.41
C GLN A 148 1.12 -16.90 -13.74
N GLN A 149 0.26 -16.75 -12.74
CA GLN A 149 -1.19 -16.66 -12.94
C GLN A 149 -1.59 -15.44 -13.77
N GLN A 150 -0.86 -14.34 -13.62
CA GLN A 150 -1.13 -13.11 -14.33
C GLN A 150 -0.35 -13.01 -15.65
N GLU A 151 0.31 -14.09 -16.07
CA GLU A 151 1.11 -14.13 -17.30
C GLU A 151 2.15 -12.99 -17.41
N ALA A 152 2.63 -12.54 -16.26
CA ALA A 152 3.66 -11.50 -16.18
C ALA A 152 5.05 -12.15 -16.20
N ARG A 153 5.79 -11.97 -17.29
CA ARG A 153 7.12 -12.58 -17.44
C ARG A 153 8.13 -11.92 -16.52
N ARG A 154 8.95 -12.71 -15.85
CA ARG A 154 9.94 -12.25 -14.86
C ARG A 154 10.97 -11.27 -15.42
N ASN A 155 11.40 -11.46 -16.65
CA ASN A 155 12.35 -10.59 -17.36
C ASN A 155 11.70 -9.31 -17.91
N GLU A 156 10.38 -9.21 -17.87
CA GLU A 156 9.58 -8.07 -18.32
C GLU A 156 8.88 -7.38 -17.13
N THR A 157 9.28 -7.73 -15.90
CA THR A 157 8.66 -7.20 -14.67
C THR A 157 9.67 -6.48 -13.81
N GLU A 158 9.42 -5.21 -13.53
CA GLU A 158 10.13 -4.44 -12.52
C GLU A 158 9.54 -4.74 -11.15
N LEU A 159 10.40 -5.15 -10.20
CA LEU A 159 10.01 -5.41 -8.82
C LEU A 159 10.33 -4.20 -7.94
N VAL A 160 9.35 -3.73 -7.18
CA VAL A 160 9.49 -2.71 -6.13
C VAL A 160 9.11 -3.34 -4.80
N VAL A 161 9.97 -3.24 -3.80
CA VAL A 161 9.72 -3.79 -2.46
C VAL A 161 9.67 -2.67 -1.45
N THR A 162 8.61 -2.66 -0.62
CA THR A 162 8.33 -1.62 0.38
C THR A 162 7.88 -2.24 1.69
N GLY A 163 7.84 -1.43 2.76
CA GLY A 163 7.39 -1.85 4.08
C GLY A 163 8.46 -2.59 4.88
N ASP A 164 8.04 -3.34 5.88
CA ASP A 164 8.93 -4.06 6.78
C ASP A 164 8.41 -5.46 7.13
N ALA A 165 9.34 -6.40 7.30
CA ALA A 165 9.06 -7.80 7.65
C ALA A 165 10.21 -8.38 8.47
N PRO A 166 9.96 -9.36 9.34
CA PRO A 166 11.00 -9.97 10.20
C PRO A 166 12.22 -10.50 9.44
N ASP A 167 12.04 -11.06 8.24
CA ASP A 167 13.13 -11.56 7.38
C ASP A 167 13.06 -10.96 5.96
N LEU A 168 12.79 -9.66 5.88
CA LEU A 168 12.69 -8.96 4.59
C LEU A 168 13.97 -9.12 3.76
N LYS A 169 15.15 -9.07 4.43
CA LYS A 169 16.44 -9.26 3.77
C LYS A 169 16.56 -10.64 3.12
N GLY A 170 16.13 -11.70 3.81
CA GLY A 170 16.13 -13.07 3.28
C GLY A 170 15.15 -13.22 2.11
N ILE A 171 13.96 -12.64 2.21
CA ILE A 171 12.97 -12.60 1.12
C ILE A 171 13.56 -11.91 -0.11
N MET A 172 14.14 -10.72 0.06
CA MET A 172 14.76 -9.97 -1.04
C MET A 172 15.93 -10.74 -1.70
N GLN A 173 16.72 -11.48 -0.93
CA GLN A 173 17.79 -12.31 -1.47
C GLN A 173 17.27 -13.44 -2.37
N LEU A 174 16.14 -14.06 -1.98
CA LEU A 174 15.47 -15.06 -2.82
C LEU A 174 14.91 -14.43 -4.10
N LEU A 175 14.16 -13.33 -3.97
CA LEU A 175 13.55 -12.64 -5.10
C LEU A 175 14.60 -12.18 -6.14
N LYS A 176 15.73 -11.63 -5.71
CA LYS A 176 16.81 -11.16 -6.61
C LYS A 176 17.37 -12.24 -7.53
N ARG A 177 17.30 -13.53 -7.14
CA ARG A 177 17.79 -14.63 -7.97
C ARG A 177 16.88 -14.92 -9.16
N TYR A 178 15.60 -14.53 -9.06
CA TYR A 178 14.57 -14.90 -10.04
C TYR A 178 13.95 -13.70 -10.76
N LEU A 179 14.03 -12.50 -10.16
CA LEU A 179 13.54 -11.24 -10.71
C LEU A 179 14.74 -10.29 -10.89
N PRO A 180 15.26 -10.19 -12.12
CA PRO A 180 16.51 -9.46 -12.39
C PRO A 180 16.34 -7.94 -12.26
N HIS A 181 15.14 -7.43 -12.50
CA HIS A 181 14.86 -6.01 -12.51
C HIS A 181 14.22 -5.57 -11.18
N MET A 182 15.06 -5.18 -10.24
CA MET A 182 14.61 -4.67 -8.94
C MET A 182 14.97 -3.20 -8.80
N ARG A 183 13.96 -2.36 -8.59
CA ARG A 183 14.18 -0.94 -8.32
C ARG A 183 14.51 -0.73 -6.84
N ASN A 184 15.60 -0.02 -6.58
CA ASN A 184 15.95 0.39 -5.23
C ASN A 184 15.23 1.69 -4.89
N VAL A 185 14.31 1.63 -3.95
CA VAL A 185 13.47 2.75 -3.50
C VAL A 185 14.24 3.71 -2.59
N ASP A 186 15.28 3.23 -1.90
CA ASP A 186 16.09 4.06 -1.00
C ASP A 186 17.04 5.01 -1.76
N LYS A 187 17.22 4.81 -3.07
CA LYS A 187 18.14 5.59 -3.86
C LYS A 187 17.65 7.04 -4.03
N GLY A 188 18.35 7.95 -3.37
CA GLY A 188 18.04 9.39 -3.42
C GLY A 188 17.05 9.88 -2.36
N MET A 189 16.59 9.00 -1.49
CA MET A 189 15.72 9.36 -0.37
C MET A 189 16.38 9.03 0.96
N SER A 190 16.19 9.90 1.96
CA SER A 190 16.58 9.62 3.34
C SER A 190 15.43 9.98 4.26
N VAL A 191 15.00 9.02 5.06
CA VAL A 191 14.07 9.24 6.17
C VAL A 191 14.90 9.24 7.46
N VAL A 192 14.61 10.17 8.33
CA VAL A 192 15.30 10.30 9.61
C VAL A 192 14.22 10.29 10.69
N ASP A 193 14.40 9.44 11.71
CA ASP A 193 13.49 9.38 12.84
C ASP A 193 13.64 10.60 13.77
N ALA A 194 12.78 10.72 14.76
CA ALA A 194 12.82 11.80 15.75
C ALA A 194 14.13 11.85 16.58
N LYS A 195 14.94 10.77 16.54
CA LYS A 195 16.25 10.68 17.22
C LYS A 195 17.43 10.96 16.27
N GLY A 196 17.15 11.31 15.01
CA GLY A 196 18.17 11.55 13.99
C GLY A 196 18.77 10.27 13.39
N GLN A 197 18.16 9.10 13.58
CA GLN A 197 18.62 7.85 12.99
C GLN A 197 18.05 7.73 11.58
N LYS A 198 18.90 7.26 10.65
CA LYS A 198 18.47 7.02 9.26
C LYS A 198 17.65 5.74 9.19
N GLU A 199 16.47 5.85 8.63
CA GLU A 199 15.55 4.76 8.34
C GLU A 199 15.50 4.49 6.82
N SER A 200 15.09 3.26 6.46
CA SER A 200 14.87 2.92 5.06
C SER A 200 13.66 3.68 4.49
N ALA A 201 13.84 4.40 3.40
CA ALA A 201 12.74 5.07 2.72
C ALA A 201 11.69 4.08 2.20
N ALA A 202 12.08 2.84 1.91
CA ALA A 202 11.18 1.79 1.48
C ALA A 202 10.08 1.46 2.50
N ALA A 203 10.35 1.64 3.81
CA ALA A 203 9.35 1.43 4.87
C ALA A 203 8.26 2.51 4.88
N TYR A 204 8.53 3.69 4.32
CA TYR A 204 7.67 4.88 4.39
C TYR A 204 7.25 5.41 3.01
N ILE A 205 7.42 4.61 1.96
CA ILE A 205 7.19 5.07 0.58
C ILE A 205 5.77 5.54 0.32
N GLN A 206 4.79 4.97 1.03
CA GLN A 206 3.39 5.41 0.99
C GLN A 206 3.19 6.86 1.46
N LEU A 207 4.16 7.42 2.21
CA LEU A 207 4.12 8.82 2.66
C LEU A 207 4.85 9.76 1.70
N ILE A 208 5.66 9.22 0.77
CA ILE A 208 6.50 9.99 -0.15
C ILE A 208 5.75 10.28 -1.46
N GLY A 209 4.83 9.42 -1.86
CA GLY A 209 4.03 9.55 -3.09
C GLY A 209 2.93 10.61 -3.03
N ILE A 210 2.80 11.33 -1.92
CA ILE A 210 1.76 12.32 -1.70
C ILE A 210 2.29 13.69 -2.13
N GLN A 211 1.99 14.10 -3.35
CA GLN A 211 2.14 15.47 -3.86
C GLN A 211 0.79 16.04 -4.27
#